data_1549304ce0967ebf7ead3d11e6a9f2bd
#
_entry.id   1549304ce0967ebf7ead3d11e6a9f2bd
#
_cell.length_a   1.000
_cell.length_b   1.000
_cell.length_c   1.000
_cell.angle_alpha   90.00
_cell.angle_beta   90.00
_cell.angle_gamma   90.00
#
_symmetry.space_group_name_H-M   'P 1'
#
loop_
_entity.id
_entity.type
_entity.pdbx_description
1 polymer ?
#
loop_
_entity_poly.entity_id
_entity_poly.type
_entity_poly.pdbx_seq_one_letter_code
_entity_poly.pdbx_strand_id
1 'polypeptide(L)'
;MLFLLSPAKSLDYDTPVRAPVLKKATDPTFTERAAELMAVLRRKTPAQVASLMGLSDKLAALNVARYAAWQPRATTDNSKPAVLAFDGDVYAGLDAKTLKAADLAWAQEHLVILSGLYGALRPLDRLQPYRLEMGTALATPRGRDLYAYWGDTVAAHLNERLAGDRAPAVVNLASLEYARVALRPSLRARVVDCRFEEGRDGSYKVISFFAKQARGLMARYAIEHRVRHPEQLQGFAAAGYALARDASGPDRLVFRRAA
;
A
#
# COMPACT_ATOMS: atom_id res chain seq x y z
N MET A 1 -9.27 8.71 10.67
CA MET A 1 -7.82 8.33 10.63
C MET A 1 -7.59 7.27 9.56
N LEU A 2 -6.49 7.37 8.81
CA LEU A 2 -6.12 6.42 7.74
C LEU A 2 -4.74 5.81 7.98
N PHE A 3 -4.52 4.56 7.50
CA PHE A 3 -3.26 3.85 7.54
C PHE A 3 -2.74 3.63 6.12
N LEU A 4 -1.52 4.05 5.83
CA LEU A 4 -0.90 3.86 4.51
C LEU A 4 -0.06 2.60 4.47
N LEU A 5 -0.27 1.77 3.46
CA LEU A 5 0.55 0.58 3.16
C LEU A 5 1.21 0.70 1.79
N SER A 6 2.40 0.13 1.66
CA SER A 6 3.00 -0.13 0.34
C SER A 6 2.31 -1.33 -0.32
N PRO A 7 2.29 -1.41 -1.67
CA PRO A 7 1.89 -2.61 -2.40
C PRO A 7 2.96 -3.70 -2.29
N ALA A 8 2.76 -4.81 -2.96
CA ALA A 8 3.77 -5.83 -3.18
C ALA A 8 4.14 -5.97 -4.66
N LYS A 9 5.35 -6.47 -4.93
CA LYS A 9 5.81 -6.78 -6.30
C LYS A 9 5.19 -8.07 -6.82
N SER A 10 4.96 -9.02 -5.93
CA SER A 10 4.28 -10.29 -6.21
C SER A 10 2.78 -10.14 -6.03
N LEU A 11 2.03 -10.92 -6.78
CA LEU A 11 0.58 -10.94 -6.80
C LEU A 11 0.09 -12.39 -6.73
N ASP A 12 -0.92 -12.64 -5.90
CA ASP A 12 -1.63 -13.92 -5.79
C ASP A 12 -2.98 -13.82 -6.52
N TYR A 13 -3.06 -14.44 -7.70
CA TYR A 13 -4.32 -14.61 -8.43
C TYR A 13 -4.82 -16.05 -8.43
N ASP A 14 -4.04 -16.98 -7.87
CA ASP A 14 -4.34 -18.41 -7.87
C ASP A 14 -5.25 -18.80 -6.70
N THR A 15 -5.05 -18.20 -5.52
CA THR A 15 -5.89 -18.47 -4.34
C THR A 15 -7.30 -17.93 -4.53
N PRO A 16 -8.35 -18.77 -4.45
CA PRO A 16 -9.74 -18.33 -4.60
C PRO A 16 -10.15 -17.33 -3.50
N VAL A 17 -10.99 -16.38 -3.87
CA VAL A 17 -11.59 -15.42 -2.93
C VAL A 17 -12.99 -15.88 -2.53
N ARG A 18 -13.30 -15.83 -1.23
CA ARG A 18 -14.63 -16.17 -0.72
C ARG A 18 -15.71 -15.29 -1.35
N ALA A 19 -16.80 -15.89 -1.83
CA ALA A 19 -17.90 -15.21 -2.52
C ALA A 19 -18.46 -13.97 -1.77
N PRO A 20 -18.64 -13.97 -0.43
CA PRO A 20 -19.09 -12.79 0.31
C PRO A 20 -18.13 -11.59 0.22
N VAL A 21 -16.82 -11.84 0.05
CA VAL A 21 -15.81 -10.78 -0.13
C VAL A 21 -15.88 -10.21 -1.53
N LEU A 22 -16.00 -11.07 -2.56
CA LEU A 22 -16.15 -10.65 -3.95
C LEU A 22 -17.37 -9.74 -4.15
N LYS A 23 -18.50 -10.04 -3.48
CA LYS A 23 -19.72 -9.22 -3.54
C LYS A 23 -19.53 -7.80 -2.97
N LYS A 24 -18.53 -7.60 -2.11
CA LYS A 24 -18.19 -6.31 -1.52
C LYS A 24 -17.05 -5.58 -2.25
N ALA A 25 -16.51 -6.19 -3.31
CA ALA A 25 -15.45 -5.56 -4.10
C ALA A 25 -15.95 -4.27 -4.76
N THR A 26 -15.10 -3.26 -4.70
CA THR A 26 -15.36 -1.91 -5.21
C THR A 26 -14.43 -1.57 -6.36
N ASP A 27 -14.74 -0.53 -7.12
CA ASP A 27 -13.87 -0.08 -8.18
C ASP A 27 -12.85 0.94 -7.64
N PRO A 28 -11.59 0.93 -8.16
CA PRO A 28 -10.58 1.90 -7.77
C PRO A 28 -10.98 3.34 -8.14
N THR A 29 -10.75 4.29 -7.24
CA THR A 29 -11.11 5.69 -7.44
C THR A 29 -10.45 6.31 -8.68
N PHE A 30 -9.20 5.93 -8.96
CA PHE A 30 -8.39 6.55 -10.02
C PHE A 30 -8.26 5.68 -11.26
N THR A 31 -9.32 4.94 -11.65
CA THR A 31 -9.30 4.06 -12.82
C THR A 31 -8.98 4.80 -14.11
N GLU A 32 -9.48 6.02 -14.30
CA GLU A 32 -9.18 6.84 -15.49
C GLU A 32 -7.70 7.22 -15.55
N ARG A 33 -7.11 7.60 -14.41
CA ARG A 33 -5.67 7.86 -14.31
C ARG A 33 -4.84 6.61 -14.58
N ALA A 34 -5.30 5.45 -14.09
CA ALA A 34 -4.64 4.18 -14.39
C ALA A 34 -4.71 3.85 -15.90
N ALA A 35 -5.82 4.17 -16.58
CA ALA A 35 -5.95 3.99 -18.02
C ALA A 35 -4.98 4.90 -18.80
N GLU A 36 -4.76 6.14 -18.39
CA GLU A 36 -3.73 7.03 -18.99
C GLU A 36 -2.32 6.40 -18.88
N LEU A 37 -1.95 5.87 -17.71
CA LEU A 37 -0.66 5.19 -17.51
C LEU A 37 -0.57 3.91 -18.34
N MET A 38 -1.65 3.13 -18.42
CA MET A 38 -1.70 1.93 -19.25
C MET A 38 -1.55 2.24 -20.74
N ALA A 39 -2.09 3.36 -21.22
CA ALA A 39 -1.90 3.79 -22.61
C ALA A 39 -0.41 4.07 -22.93
N VAL A 40 0.37 4.57 -21.96
CA VAL A 40 1.82 4.75 -22.10
C VAL A 40 2.56 3.41 -22.02
N LEU A 41 2.22 2.56 -21.06
CA LEU A 41 2.88 1.27 -20.82
C LEU A 41 2.68 0.28 -21.99
N ARG A 42 1.51 0.26 -22.60
CA ARG A 42 1.16 -0.60 -23.75
C ARG A 42 2.01 -0.34 -24.99
N ARG A 43 2.59 0.86 -25.12
CA ARG A 43 3.49 1.21 -26.24
C ARG A 43 4.92 0.72 -26.04
N LYS A 44 5.25 0.16 -24.87
CA LYS A 44 6.61 -0.27 -24.54
C LYS A 44 6.83 -1.72 -24.94
N THR A 45 8.00 -1.97 -25.53
CA THR A 45 8.47 -3.32 -25.80
C THR A 45 8.92 -4.02 -24.52
N PRO A 46 9.04 -5.36 -24.48
CA PRO A 46 9.58 -6.07 -23.32
C PRO A 46 10.97 -5.55 -22.89
N ALA A 47 11.86 -5.26 -23.84
CA ALA A 47 13.19 -4.70 -23.55
C ALA A 47 13.10 -3.32 -22.86
N GLN A 48 12.18 -2.46 -23.32
CA GLN A 48 11.93 -1.16 -22.67
C GLN A 48 11.35 -1.29 -21.28
N VAL A 49 10.45 -2.25 -21.04
CA VAL A 49 9.88 -2.54 -19.72
C VAL A 49 10.96 -3.14 -18.80
N ALA A 50 11.82 -4.02 -19.30
CA ALA A 50 12.96 -4.56 -18.56
C ALA A 50 13.90 -3.45 -18.09
N SER A 51 14.30 -2.56 -18.99
CA SER A 51 15.17 -1.42 -18.69
C SER A 51 14.51 -0.43 -17.70
N LEU A 52 13.22 -0.13 -17.89
CA LEU A 52 12.47 0.84 -17.09
C LEU A 52 12.38 0.45 -15.60
N MET A 53 12.24 -0.83 -15.32
CA MET A 53 12.00 -1.34 -13.96
C MET A 53 13.06 -2.31 -13.44
N GLY A 54 14.17 -2.51 -14.17
CA GLY A 54 15.24 -3.44 -13.80
C GLY A 54 14.75 -4.89 -13.70
N LEU A 55 13.99 -5.37 -14.69
CA LEU A 55 13.38 -6.69 -14.71
C LEU A 55 14.14 -7.67 -15.58
N SER A 56 14.05 -8.97 -15.25
CA SER A 56 14.45 -10.04 -16.18
C SER A 56 13.49 -10.06 -17.38
N ASP A 57 13.96 -10.60 -18.52
CA ASP A 57 13.17 -10.70 -19.75
C ASP A 57 11.84 -11.42 -19.55
N LYS A 58 11.85 -12.50 -18.75
CA LYS A 58 10.63 -13.25 -18.38
C LYS A 58 9.61 -12.37 -17.65
N LEU A 59 10.06 -11.57 -16.68
CA LEU A 59 9.17 -10.67 -15.94
C LEU A 59 8.72 -9.49 -16.79
N ALA A 60 9.56 -8.99 -17.67
CA ALA A 60 9.20 -7.92 -18.60
C ALA A 60 8.13 -8.39 -19.59
N ALA A 61 8.30 -9.56 -20.21
CA ALA A 61 7.31 -10.16 -21.11
C ALA A 61 5.97 -10.39 -20.40
N LEU A 62 6.00 -10.94 -19.17
CA LEU A 62 4.79 -11.13 -18.35
C LEU A 62 4.06 -9.80 -18.12
N ASN A 63 4.78 -8.72 -17.80
CA ASN A 63 4.13 -7.44 -17.53
C ASN A 63 3.62 -6.75 -18.79
N VAL A 64 4.29 -6.89 -19.94
CA VAL A 64 3.74 -6.44 -21.23
C VAL A 64 2.41 -7.16 -21.53
N ALA A 65 2.34 -8.47 -21.32
CA ALA A 65 1.08 -9.22 -21.46
C ALA A 65 -0.01 -8.73 -20.50
N ARG A 66 0.34 -8.45 -19.24
CA ARG A 66 -0.58 -7.86 -18.23
C ARG A 66 -1.10 -6.49 -18.68
N TYR A 67 -0.24 -5.63 -19.21
CA TYR A 67 -0.64 -4.31 -19.71
C TYR A 67 -1.59 -4.42 -20.91
N ALA A 68 -1.32 -5.36 -21.83
CA ALA A 68 -2.20 -5.62 -22.96
C ALA A 68 -3.59 -6.12 -22.53
N ALA A 69 -3.63 -7.01 -21.54
CA ALA A 69 -4.88 -7.60 -21.00
C ALA A 69 -5.70 -6.66 -20.11
N TRP A 70 -5.07 -5.63 -19.51
CA TRP A 70 -5.75 -4.71 -18.59
C TRP A 70 -6.93 -4.00 -19.26
N GLN A 71 -8.03 -3.84 -18.56
CA GLN A 71 -9.26 -3.20 -19.05
C GLN A 71 -9.70 -2.07 -18.08
N PRO A 72 -10.27 -0.96 -18.56
CA PRO A 72 -10.82 0.07 -17.68
C PRO A 72 -11.91 -0.46 -16.75
N ARG A 73 -12.72 -1.42 -17.24
CA ARG A 73 -13.73 -2.09 -16.44
C ARG A 73 -13.16 -3.35 -15.80
N ALA A 74 -13.01 -3.32 -14.47
CA ALA A 74 -12.66 -4.50 -13.70
C ALA A 74 -13.90 -5.41 -13.48
N THR A 75 -13.68 -6.73 -13.57
CA THR A 75 -14.70 -7.76 -13.33
C THR A 75 -14.16 -8.79 -12.33
N THR A 76 -15.00 -9.72 -11.91
CA THR A 76 -14.54 -10.85 -11.06
C THR A 76 -13.54 -11.75 -11.76
N ASP A 77 -13.56 -11.79 -13.10
CA ASP A 77 -12.73 -12.71 -13.89
C ASP A 77 -11.33 -12.14 -14.16
N ASN A 78 -11.21 -10.79 -14.22
CA ASN A 78 -9.94 -10.13 -14.51
C ASN A 78 -9.30 -9.42 -13.31
N SER A 79 -9.92 -9.47 -12.13
CA SER A 79 -9.47 -8.73 -10.96
C SER A 79 -9.70 -9.49 -9.65
N LYS A 80 -9.00 -9.04 -8.61
CA LYS A 80 -9.10 -9.55 -7.25
C LYS A 80 -9.06 -8.37 -6.27
N PRO A 81 -9.74 -8.42 -5.10
CA PRO A 81 -9.60 -7.38 -4.07
C PRO A 81 -8.13 -7.12 -3.74
N ALA A 82 -7.71 -5.86 -3.76
CA ALA A 82 -6.30 -5.46 -3.67
C ALA A 82 -5.57 -6.08 -2.46
N VAL A 83 -6.21 -6.08 -1.28
CA VAL A 83 -5.62 -6.64 -0.05
C VAL A 83 -5.39 -8.15 -0.12
N LEU A 84 -6.07 -8.86 -1.00
CA LEU A 84 -5.95 -10.31 -1.24
C LEU A 84 -5.13 -10.62 -2.50
N ALA A 85 -4.93 -9.64 -3.37
CA ALA A 85 -4.15 -9.78 -4.58
C ALA A 85 -2.65 -9.53 -4.33
N PHE A 86 -2.31 -8.52 -3.53
CA PHE A 86 -0.92 -8.28 -3.17
C PHE A 86 -0.36 -9.41 -2.30
N ASP A 87 0.83 -9.90 -2.66
CA ASP A 87 1.53 -11.00 -1.98
C ASP A 87 2.98 -10.59 -1.70
N GLY A 88 3.36 -10.56 -0.42
CA GLY A 88 4.66 -10.13 0.05
C GLY A 88 4.67 -9.89 1.55
N ASP A 89 5.84 -9.52 2.10
CA ASP A 89 6.09 -9.47 3.54
C ASP A 89 5.06 -8.65 4.34
N VAL A 90 4.61 -7.49 3.80
CA VAL A 90 3.55 -6.67 4.43
C VAL A 90 2.25 -7.46 4.52
N TYR A 91 1.87 -8.14 3.44
CA TYR A 91 0.62 -8.89 3.34
C TYR A 91 0.67 -10.21 4.09
N ALA A 92 1.85 -10.82 4.24
CA ALA A 92 2.07 -11.94 5.14
C ALA A 92 1.83 -11.51 6.61
N GLY A 93 2.31 -10.33 7.02
CA GLY A 93 2.06 -9.79 8.35
C GLY A 93 0.59 -9.39 8.58
N LEU A 94 -0.06 -8.82 7.58
CA LEU A 94 -1.48 -8.44 7.63
C LEU A 94 -2.41 -9.65 7.63
N ASP A 95 -2.07 -10.69 6.87
CA ASP A 95 -2.82 -11.95 6.72
C ASP A 95 -4.33 -11.72 6.52
N ALA A 96 -4.67 -10.92 5.52
CA ALA A 96 -6.04 -10.51 5.25
C ALA A 96 -6.99 -11.67 4.92
N LYS A 97 -6.44 -12.83 4.53
CA LYS A 97 -7.22 -14.05 4.24
C LYS A 97 -7.96 -14.57 5.47
N THR A 98 -7.43 -14.32 6.67
CA THR A 98 -8.01 -14.78 7.96
C THR A 98 -8.92 -13.74 8.61
N LEU A 99 -8.98 -12.51 8.09
CA LEU A 99 -9.83 -11.46 8.62
C LEU A 99 -11.33 -11.79 8.43
N LYS A 100 -12.14 -11.44 9.43
CA LYS A 100 -13.60 -11.55 9.38
C LYS A 100 -14.19 -10.48 8.46
N ALA A 101 -15.42 -10.68 8.04
CA ALA A 101 -16.14 -9.71 7.18
C ALA A 101 -16.24 -8.31 7.79
N ALA A 102 -16.40 -8.22 9.12
CA ALA A 102 -16.42 -6.94 9.84
C ALA A 102 -15.05 -6.25 9.88
N ASP A 103 -13.96 -7.04 9.91
CA ASP A 103 -12.59 -6.55 9.88
C ASP A 103 -12.25 -5.99 8.51
N LEU A 104 -12.62 -6.70 7.45
CA LEU A 104 -12.45 -6.23 6.08
C LEU A 104 -13.30 -4.97 5.79
N ALA A 105 -14.50 -4.87 6.36
CA ALA A 105 -15.32 -3.68 6.24
C ALA A 105 -14.67 -2.47 6.94
N TRP A 106 -14.12 -2.65 8.14
CA TRP A 106 -13.38 -1.60 8.82
C TRP A 106 -12.10 -1.23 8.05
N ALA A 107 -11.36 -2.23 7.56
CA ALA A 107 -10.17 -2.02 6.76
C ALA A 107 -10.47 -1.19 5.50
N GLN A 108 -11.61 -1.44 4.82
CA GLN A 108 -12.04 -0.71 3.62
C GLN A 108 -12.14 0.80 3.87
N GLU A 109 -12.55 1.20 5.07
CA GLU A 109 -12.70 2.61 5.42
C GLU A 109 -11.42 3.23 5.98
N HIS A 110 -10.45 2.43 6.46
CA HIS A 110 -9.31 2.97 7.20
C HIS A 110 -7.95 2.67 6.58
N LEU A 111 -7.80 1.63 5.74
CA LEU A 111 -6.56 1.34 5.04
C LEU A 111 -6.52 2.00 3.66
N VAL A 112 -5.32 2.40 3.27
CA VAL A 112 -4.98 2.87 1.92
C VAL A 112 -3.74 2.13 1.45
N ILE A 113 -3.87 1.39 0.37
CA ILE A 113 -2.75 0.72 -0.29
C ILE A 113 -2.27 1.66 -1.41
N LEU A 114 -1.07 2.19 -1.27
CA LEU A 114 -0.47 3.05 -2.28
C LEU A 114 -0.07 2.24 -3.50
N SER A 115 -0.14 2.81 -4.69
CA SER A 115 0.05 2.10 -5.95
C SER A 115 0.64 3.01 -7.02
N GLY A 116 1.66 2.55 -7.73
CA GLY A 116 2.21 3.28 -8.87
C GLY A 116 1.20 3.46 -10.00
N LEU A 117 0.34 2.45 -10.22
CA LEU A 117 -0.68 2.48 -11.28
C LEU A 117 -1.97 3.19 -10.85
N TYR A 118 -2.45 2.91 -9.64
CA TYR A 118 -3.76 3.38 -9.18
C TYR A 118 -3.68 4.52 -8.16
N GLY A 119 -2.48 5.02 -7.82
CA GLY A 119 -2.26 6.07 -6.80
C GLY A 119 -2.62 5.59 -5.41
N ALA A 120 -3.89 5.44 -5.11
CA ALA A 120 -4.43 4.95 -3.86
C ALA A 120 -5.55 3.94 -4.11
N LEU A 121 -5.51 2.82 -3.39
CA LEU A 121 -6.51 1.76 -3.41
C LEU A 121 -7.06 1.55 -2.00
N ARG A 122 -8.34 1.23 -1.92
CA ARG A 122 -8.93 0.65 -0.71
C ARG A 122 -8.72 -0.88 -0.73
N PRO A 123 -8.75 -1.56 0.41
CA PRO A 123 -8.53 -3.01 0.49
C PRO A 123 -9.36 -3.87 -0.46
N LEU A 124 -10.63 -3.53 -0.64
CA LEU A 124 -11.54 -4.31 -1.48
C LEU A 124 -11.67 -3.77 -2.91
N ASP A 125 -10.87 -2.79 -3.31
CA ASP A 125 -10.84 -2.30 -4.69
C ASP A 125 -10.34 -3.40 -5.63
N ARG A 126 -11.00 -3.55 -6.77
CA ARG A 126 -10.69 -4.53 -7.82
C ARG A 126 -9.35 -4.20 -8.46
N LEU A 127 -8.35 -5.02 -8.18
CA LEU A 127 -7.01 -4.91 -8.73
C LEU A 127 -6.86 -5.89 -9.90
N GLN A 128 -6.48 -5.40 -11.07
CA GLN A 128 -6.01 -6.23 -12.17
C GLN A 128 -4.49 -6.42 -12.10
N PRO A 129 -3.94 -7.55 -12.60
CA PRO A 129 -2.51 -7.83 -12.52
C PRO A 129 -1.68 -6.74 -13.21
N TYR A 130 -0.70 -6.19 -12.49
CA TYR A 130 0.27 -5.23 -13.03
C TYR A 130 1.55 -5.24 -12.21
N ARG A 131 2.61 -4.63 -12.75
CA ARG A 131 3.77 -4.18 -11.99
C ARG A 131 4.16 -2.79 -12.48
N LEU A 132 4.14 -1.83 -11.58
CA LEU A 132 4.61 -0.46 -11.78
C LEU A 132 4.92 0.11 -10.40
N GLU A 133 6.20 0.24 -10.08
CA GLU A 133 6.66 0.76 -8.79
C GLU A 133 6.59 2.29 -8.79
N MET A 134 6.34 2.92 -7.64
CA MET A 134 6.15 4.37 -7.56
C MET A 134 7.40 5.15 -7.93
N GLY A 135 8.59 4.59 -7.67
CA GLY A 135 9.88 5.18 -8.04
C GLY A 135 10.24 5.07 -9.53
N THR A 136 9.38 4.45 -10.35
CA THR A 136 9.64 4.26 -11.78
C THR A 136 9.65 5.61 -12.52
N ALA A 137 10.72 5.87 -13.28
CA ALA A 137 10.87 7.06 -14.13
C ALA A 137 10.06 6.92 -15.44
N LEU A 138 8.75 6.71 -15.31
CA LEU A 138 7.82 6.64 -16.45
C LEU A 138 7.44 8.05 -16.88
N ALA A 139 8.02 8.52 -17.99
CA ALA A 139 7.63 9.78 -18.60
C ALA A 139 6.21 9.72 -19.16
N THR A 140 5.41 10.72 -18.85
CA THR A 140 4.02 10.89 -19.30
C THR A 140 3.77 12.33 -19.71
N PRO A 141 2.66 12.67 -20.36
CA PRO A 141 2.30 14.07 -20.63
C PRO A 141 2.19 14.94 -19.36
N ARG A 142 2.00 14.31 -18.17
CA ARG A 142 1.87 15.05 -16.89
C ARG A 142 3.19 15.20 -16.13
N GLY A 143 4.28 14.56 -16.57
CA GLY A 143 5.57 14.69 -15.92
C GLY A 143 6.54 13.56 -16.24
N ARG A 144 7.78 13.74 -15.78
CA ARG A 144 8.91 12.84 -16.08
C ARG A 144 8.91 11.52 -15.33
N ASP A 145 8.14 11.40 -14.25
CA ASP A 145 8.06 10.24 -13.38
C ASP A 145 6.68 10.13 -12.73
N LEU A 146 6.43 9.07 -11.98
CA LEU A 146 5.14 8.85 -11.34
C LEU A 146 4.88 9.83 -10.18
N TYR A 147 5.90 10.37 -9.53
CA TYR A 147 5.69 11.41 -8.51
C TYR A 147 5.14 12.69 -9.12
N ALA A 148 5.67 13.09 -10.28
CA ALA A 148 5.15 14.23 -11.03
C ALA A 148 3.76 13.93 -11.62
N TYR A 149 3.54 12.71 -12.11
CA TYR A 149 2.23 12.28 -12.62
C TYR A 149 1.12 12.38 -11.59
N TRP A 150 1.35 11.84 -10.39
CA TRP A 150 0.36 11.85 -9.31
C TRP A 150 0.26 13.22 -8.64
N GLY A 151 1.35 13.99 -8.58
CA GLY A 151 1.38 15.31 -7.95
C GLY A 151 0.74 15.30 -6.57
N ASP A 152 -0.25 16.16 -6.36
CA ASP A 152 -1.02 16.25 -5.10
C ASP A 152 -2.31 15.39 -5.09
N THR A 153 -2.58 14.65 -6.17
CA THR A 153 -3.82 13.88 -6.33
C THR A 153 -4.10 12.93 -5.17
N VAL A 154 -3.07 12.19 -4.71
CA VAL A 154 -3.22 11.23 -3.61
C VAL A 154 -3.44 11.96 -2.28
N ALA A 155 -2.68 13.02 -2.00
CA ALA A 155 -2.85 13.82 -0.78
C ALA A 155 -4.23 14.48 -0.72
N ALA A 156 -4.73 15.02 -1.84
CA ALA A 156 -6.07 15.59 -1.94
C ALA A 156 -7.15 14.54 -1.62
N HIS A 157 -7.04 13.33 -2.19
CA HIS A 157 -7.94 12.22 -1.89
C HIS A 157 -7.92 11.81 -0.40
N LEU A 158 -6.75 11.79 0.24
CA LEU A 158 -6.66 11.53 1.68
C LEU A 158 -7.34 12.63 2.49
N ASN A 159 -7.18 13.90 2.10
CA ASN A 159 -7.88 15.02 2.74
C ASN A 159 -9.40 14.89 2.63
N GLU A 160 -9.91 14.50 1.46
CA GLU A 160 -11.35 14.26 1.24
C GLU A 160 -11.86 13.14 2.15
N ARG A 161 -11.14 12.01 2.23
CA ARG A 161 -11.51 10.88 3.09
C ARG A 161 -11.49 11.22 4.59
N LEU A 162 -10.72 12.21 4.99
CA LEU A 162 -10.56 12.67 6.37
C LEU A 162 -11.41 13.91 6.70
N ALA A 163 -12.16 14.46 5.74
CA ALA A 163 -12.85 15.73 5.90
C ALA A 163 -13.86 15.78 7.07
N GLY A 164 -14.42 14.63 7.46
CA GLY A 164 -15.33 14.52 8.62
C GLY A 164 -14.65 14.26 9.97
N ASP A 165 -13.33 14.02 9.97
CA ASP A 165 -12.60 13.72 11.20
C ASP A 165 -12.29 15.01 11.97
N ARG A 166 -12.60 15.04 13.27
CA ARG A 166 -12.27 16.20 14.14
C ARG A 166 -10.76 16.35 14.37
N ALA A 167 -10.02 15.25 14.35
CA ALA A 167 -8.56 15.21 14.49
C ALA A 167 -7.99 14.31 13.39
N PRO A 168 -7.92 14.80 12.13
CA PRO A 168 -7.48 14.00 10.99
C PRO A 168 -6.03 13.55 11.18
N ALA A 169 -5.79 12.24 11.08
CA ALA A 169 -4.47 11.65 11.20
C ALA A 169 -4.22 10.59 10.13
N VAL A 170 -2.98 10.52 9.68
CA VAL A 170 -2.46 9.50 8.78
C VAL A 170 -1.32 8.77 9.47
N VAL A 171 -1.46 7.45 9.62
CA VAL A 171 -0.41 6.58 10.13
C VAL A 171 0.37 6.02 8.95
N ASN A 172 1.66 6.34 8.88
CA ASN A 172 2.51 5.87 7.80
C ASN A 172 3.13 4.50 8.14
N LEU A 173 2.62 3.47 7.46
CA LEU A 173 3.19 2.11 7.42
C LEU A 173 3.77 1.79 6.04
N ALA A 174 3.83 2.77 5.13
CA ALA A 174 4.42 2.60 3.81
C ALA A 174 5.94 2.82 3.83
N SER A 175 6.63 2.37 2.77
CA SER A 175 8.03 2.73 2.54
C SER A 175 8.16 4.19 2.12
N LEU A 176 9.36 4.76 2.26
CA LEU A 176 9.63 6.13 1.84
C LEU A 176 9.27 6.36 0.36
N GLU A 177 9.54 5.37 -0.50
CA GLU A 177 9.19 5.41 -1.91
C GLU A 177 7.70 5.68 -2.12
N TYR A 178 6.83 4.92 -1.44
CA TYR A 178 5.39 5.07 -1.60
C TYR A 178 4.82 6.21 -0.77
N ALA A 179 5.30 6.42 0.44
CA ALA A 179 4.84 7.51 1.31
C ALA A 179 4.98 8.88 0.65
N ARG A 180 6.04 9.10 -0.13
CA ARG A 180 6.34 10.37 -0.80
C ARG A 180 5.20 10.89 -1.70
N VAL A 181 4.40 10.02 -2.31
CA VAL A 181 3.28 10.46 -3.16
C VAL A 181 2.08 10.92 -2.35
N ALA A 182 1.94 10.44 -1.12
CA ALA A 182 0.81 10.73 -0.23
C ALA A 182 1.12 11.83 0.80
N LEU A 183 2.33 11.80 1.37
CA LEU A 183 2.76 12.74 2.41
C LEU A 183 3.35 14.02 1.77
N ARG A 184 2.49 14.76 1.10
CA ARG A 184 2.80 16.02 0.40
C ARG A 184 2.52 17.22 1.31
N PRO A 185 3.11 18.40 1.05
CA PRO A 185 2.77 19.64 1.79
C PRO A 185 1.28 19.99 1.74
N SER A 186 0.55 19.53 0.73
CA SER A 186 -0.90 19.69 0.59
C SER A 186 -1.74 18.76 1.50
N LEU A 187 -1.14 17.76 2.15
CA LEU A 187 -1.84 16.91 3.12
C LEU A 187 -2.06 17.70 4.42
N ARG A 188 -3.32 17.78 4.85
CA ARG A 188 -3.75 18.56 6.03
C ARG A 188 -3.82 17.75 7.32
N ALA A 189 -3.67 16.44 7.24
CA ALA A 189 -3.73 15.56 8.40
C ALA A 189 -2.38 15.51 9.16
N ARG A 190 -2.44 15.30 10.47
CA ARG A 190 -1.28 14.93 11.27
C ARG A 190 -0.71 13.61 10.75
N VAL A 191 0.61 13.54 10.56
CA VAL A 191 1.29 12.33 10.11
C VAL A 191 2.01 11.69 11.29
N VAL A 192 1.77 10.38 11.51
CA VAL A 192 2.47 9.60 12.51
C VAL A 192 3.23 8.46 11.83
N ASP A 193 4.55 8.48 11.89
CA ASP A 193 5.42 7.44 11.36
C ASP A 193 5.58 6.28 12.36
N CYS A 194 5.39 5.04 11.90
CA CYS A 194 5.73 3.84 12.66
C CYS A 194 7.03 3.23 12.14
N ARG A 195 8.02 3.11 13.02
CA ARG A 195 9.32 2.55 12.73
C ARG A 195 9.53 1.25 13.50
N PHE A 196 10.04 0.23 12.81
CA PHE A 196 10.31 -1.08 13.38
C PHE A 196 11.81 -1.38 13.29
N GLU A 197 12.41 -1.65 14.44
CA GLU A 197 13.86 -1.82 14.59
C GLU A 197 14.18 -3.16 15.25
N GLU A 198 15.22 -3.82 14.73
CA GLU A 198 15.79 -5.05 15.26
C GLU A 198 17.00 -4.72 16.13
N GLY A 199 17.05 -5.31 17.33
CA GLY A 199 18.23 -5.29 18.19
C GLY A 199 19.30 -6.22 17.62
N ARG A 200 20.52 -5.73 17.48
CA ARG A 200 21.68 -6.52 17.09
C ARG A 200 22.95 -5.86 17.63
N ASP A 201 23.79 -6.65 18.32
CA ASP A 201 25.10 -6.18 18.79
C ASP A 201 25.04 -4.85 19.58
N GLY A 202 24.05 -4.73 20.50
CA GLY A 202 23.85 -3.53 21.32
C GLY A 202 23.29 -2.31 20.59
N SER A 203 22.93 -2.44 19.31
CA SER A 203 22.31 -1.39 18.51
C SER A 203 20.96 -1.79 17.92
N TYR A 204 20.13 -0.80 17.56
CA TYR A 204 18.85 -1.02 16.89
C TYR A 204 18.90 -0.49 15.47
N LYS A 205 18.48 -1.32 14.49
CA LYS A 205 18.49 -0.96 13.07
C LYS A 205 17.23 -1.46 12.38
N VAL A 206 16.76 -0.71 11.37
CA VAL A 206 15.68 -1.17 10.50
C VAL A 206 16.22 -2.24 9.54
N ILE A 207 15.71 -3.46 9.66
CA ILE A 207 15.97 -4.54 8.71
C ILE A 207 14.77 -4.65 7.79
N SER A 208 14.97 -4.42 6.49
CA SER A 208 13.88 -4.24 5.50
C SER A 208 12.85 -5.36 5.52
N PHE A 209 13.26 -6.61 5.54
CA PHE A 209 12.36 -7.77 5.57
C PHE A 209 11.46 -7.75 6.80
N PHE A 210 12.03 -7.66 7.98
CA PHE A 210 11.28 -7.66 9.25
C PHE A 210 10.39 -6.42 9.38
N ALA A 211 10.89 -5.24 8.99
CA ALA A 211 10.10 -4.02 9.02
C ALA A 211 8.87 -4.08 8.12
N LYS A 212 8.96 -4.74 6.95
CA LYS A 212 7.79 -4.95 6.07
C LYS A 212 6.74 -5.81 6.76
N GLN A 213 7.15 -6.95 7.32
CA GLN A 213 6.24 -7.84 8.04
C GLN A 213 5.60 -7.14 9.24
N ALA A 214 6.39 -6.40 10.03
CA ALA A 214 5.91 -5.65 11.19
C ALA A 214 4.87 -4.57 10.81
N ARG A 215 5.01 -3.90 9.66
CA ARG A 215 4.01 -2.97 9.14
C ARG A 215 2.68 -3.66 8.85
N GLY A 216 2.72 -4.86 8.31
CA GLY A 216 1.52 -5.69 8.12
C GLY A 216 0.88 -6.09 9.44
N LEU A 217 1.67 -6.52 10.42
CA LEU A 217 1.21 -6.85 11.77
C LEU A 217 0.57 -5.63 12.46
N MET A 218 1.15 -4.44 12.32
CA MET A 218 0.59 -3.19 12.85
C MET A 218 -0.74 -2.85 12.19
N ALA A 219 -0.85 -3.00 10.86
CA ALA A 219 -2.11 -2.79 10.16
C ALA A 219 -3.18 -3.79 10.65
N ARG A 220 -2.81 -5.06 10.85
CA ARG A 220 -3.70 -6.07 11.44
C ARG A 220 -4.14 -5.69 12.86
N TYR A 221 -3.21 -5.30 13.71
CA TYR A 221 -3.51 -4.81 15.06
C TYR A 221 -4.51 -3.66 15.02
N ALA A 222 -4.28 -2.67 14.16
CA ALA A 222 -5.18 -1.54 14.01
C ALA A 222 -6.61 -1.97 13.59
N ILE A 223 -6.72 -2.95 12.70
CA ILE A 223 -8.00 -3.51 12.26
C ILE A 223 -8.72 -4.23 13.42
N GLU A 224 -8.04 -5.15 14.08
CA GLU A 224 -8.63 -6.00 15.12
C GLU A 224 -9.06 -5.19 16.35
N HIS A 225 -8.30 -4.14 16.70
CA HIS A 225 -8.58 -3.26 17.84
C HIS A 225 -9.40 -2.00 17.48
N ARG A 226 -9.83 -1.85 16.22
CA ARG A 226 -10.61 -0.67 15.74
C ARG A 226 -9.94 0.65 16.12
N VAL A 227 -8.64 0.74 15.94
CA VAL A 227 -7.81 1.89 16.33
C VAL A 227 -8.32 3.18 15.66
N ARG A 228 -8.66 4.19 16.47
CA ARG A 228 -9.20 5.48 16.01
C ARG A 228 -8.27 6.67 16.28
N HIS A 229 -7.32 6.49 17.18
CA HIS A 229 -6.36 7.51 17.59
C HIS A 229 -4.94 6.94 17.55
N PRO A 230 -3.92 7.68 17.07
CA PRO A 230 -2.55 7.18 16.97
C PRO A 230 -1.98 6.67 18.30
N GLU A 231 -2.40 7.25 19.41
CA GLU A 231 -1.95 6.89 20.76
C GLU A 231 -2.28 5.43 21.14
N GLN A 232 -3.35 4.88 20.58
CA GLN A 232 -3.75 3.48 20.80
C GLN A 232 -2.74 2.48 20.17
N LEU A 233 -1.94 2.92 19.18
CA LEU A 233 -0.88 2.09 18.59
C LEU A 233 0.24 1.78 19.57
N GLN A 234 0.39 2.56 20.65
CA GLN A 234 1.40 2.31 21.69
C GLN A 234 1.21 0.96 22.37
N GLY A 235 0.00 0.39 22.35
CA GLY A 235 -0.31 -0.95 22.86
C GLY A 235 0.09 -2.09 21.93
N PHE A 236 0.66 -1.80 20.75
CA PHE A 236 1.10 -2.84 19.83
C PHE A 236 2.24 -3.67 20.43
N ALA A 237 2.01 -4.98 20.54
CA ALA A 237 2.99 -5.97 21.00
C ALA A 237 2.77 -7.27 20.21
N ALA A 238 3.44 -7.42 19.07
CA ALA A 238 3.34 -8.62 18.22
C ALA A 238 4.72 -9.01 17.70
N ALA A 239 4.93 -10.32 17.51
CA ALA A 239 6.18 -10.90 17.02
C ALA A 239 7.45 -10.40 17.76
N GLY A 240 7.33 -10.13 19.06
CA GLY A 240 8.43 -9.64 19.92
C GLY A 240 8.69 -8.13 19.85
N TYR A 241 7.95 -7.37 19.02
CA TYR A 241 8.04 -5.92 19.02
C TYR A 241 7.29 -5.31 20.20
N ALA A 242 7.86 -4.29 20.80
CA ALA A 242 7.23 -3.45 21.81
C ALA A 242 7.62 -1.98 21.60
N LEU A 243 6.81 -1.06 22.10
CA LEU A 243 7.08 0.38 22.02
C LEU A 243 8.36 0.74 22.76
N ALA A 244 9.31 1.36 22.06
CA ALA A 244 10.50 1.98 22.63
C ALA A 244 10.17 3.44 22.95
N ARG A 245 9.79 3.71 24.23
CA ARG A 245 9.36 5.04 24.68
C ARG A 245 10.47 6.08 24.56
N ASP A 246 11.72 5.68 24.82
CA ASP A 246 12.92 6.50 24.72
C ASP A 246 13.23 7.00 23.30
N ALA A 247 12.79 6.22 22.28
CA ALA A 247 13.01 6.51 20.86
C ALA A 247 11.77 7.07 20.16
N SER A 248 10.64 7.14 20.86
CA SER A 248 9.35 7.58 20.34
C SER A 248 9.05 9.03 20.67
N GLY A 249 8.22 9.65 19.85
CA GLY A 249 7.69 11.00 20.06
C GLY A 249 6.26 11.11 19.56
N PRO A 250 5.64 12.28 19.60
CA PRO A 250 4.23 12.46 19.26
C PRO A 250 3.92 12.03 17.80
N ASP A 251 4.82 12.29 16.86
CA ASP A 251 4.64 12.02 15.43
C ASP A 251 5.52 10.88 14.91
N ARG A 252 6.17 10.14 15.82
CA ARG A 252 6.99 8.97 15.50
C ARG A 252 6.88 7.93 16.61
N LEU A 253 6.35 6.77 16.29
CA LEU A 253 6.33 5.61 17.16
C LEU A 253 7.41 4.61 16.71
N VAL A 254 8.32 4.28 17.61
CA VAL A 254 9.39 3.30 17.37
C VAL A 254 9.07 2.04 18.13
N PHE A 255 9.05 0.93 17.42
CA PHE A 255 8.86 -0.40 18.00
C PHE A 255 10.14 -1.19 17.82
N ARG A 256 10.64 -1.76 18.91
CA ARG A 256 11.88 -2.53 18.93
C ARG A 256 11.61 -3.98 19.30
N ARG A 257 12.34 -4.85 18.66
CA ARG A 257 12.41 -6.27 18.98
C ARG A 257 13.85 -6.59 19.37
N ALA A 258 14.04 -7.20 20.54
CA ALA A 258 15.33 -7.75 20.94
C ALA A 258 15.70 -8.93 20.01
N ALA A 259 17.00 -9.14 19.81
CA ALA A 259 17.53 -10.29 19.07
C ALA A 259 17.26 -11.59 19.81
#